data_5ac0a789f77f3928c44fa5429509420c
#
_entry.id   5ac0a789f77f3928c44fa5429509420c
#
_cell.length_a   1.000
_cell.length_b   1.000
_cell.length_c   1.000
_cell.angle_alpha   90.00
_cell.angle_beta   90.00
_cell.angle_gamma   90.00
#
_symmetry.space_group_name_H-M   'P 1'
#
loop_
_entity.id
_entity.type
_entity.pdbx_description
1 polymer ?
#
loop_
_entity_poly.entity_id
_entity_poly.type
_entity_poly.pdbx_seq_one_letter_code
_entity_poly.pdbx_strand_id
1 'polypeptide(L)'
;ELSWDMKPVRNCPVFIEKWNNVRYIMNGKTGERVKVSLPQFKFATADDFFETLDHSTSALPITHGERPNVWLYIHGPSHEKALTASREGDVWLPAAEKISSFSAMVRQSFEMYPTDDLNEAWEAKIYPDHGWGGNGGIMTDNAFRRKYEFALSKARQIVDRQAGFLASSIKTSGQKGRSIILFNNL
;
A
#
# COMPACT_ATOMS: atom_id res chain seq x y z
N GLU A 1 5.33 -15.90 -16.98
CA GLU A 1 5.94 -15.89 -15.66
C GLU A 1 6.09 -17.30 -15.13
N LEU A 2 7.28 -17.68 -14.70
CA LEU A 2 7.60 -19.06 -14.28
C LEU A 2 7.78 -19.17 -12.77
N SER A 3 7.48 -18.13 -12.03
CA SER A 3 7.62 -18.10 -10.56
C SER A 3 6.32 -17.71 -9.89
N TRP A 4 6.16 -18.18 -8.67
CA TRP A 4 5.16 -17.69 -7.74
C TRP A 4 5.72 -16.51 -6.96
N ASP A 5 4.86 -15.66 -6.48
CA ASP A 5 5.23 -14.60 -5.56
C ASP A 5 6.15 -15.14 -4.46
N MET A 6 7.19 -14.39 -4.14
CA MET A 6 8.20 -14.73 -3.13
C MET A 6 9.05 -15.97 -3.42
N LYS A 7 8.94 -16.58 -4.60
CA LYS A 7 9.82 -17.68 -5.00
C LYS A 7 10.72 -17.23 -6.15
N PRO A 8 12.04 -17.29 -5.98
CA PRO A 8 12.95 -16.93 -7.06
C PRO A 8 12.84 -17.93 -8.20
N VAL A 9 12.91 -17.42 -9.42
CA VAL A 9 12.99 -18.25 -10.63
C VAL A 9 14.33 -18.97 -10.62
N ARG A 10 14.30 -20.31 -10.68
CA ARG A 10 15.49 -21.13 -10.73
C ARG A 10 15.74 -21.59 -12.16
N ASN A 11 17.00 -21.66 -12.55
CA ASN A 11 17.46 -22.21 -13.86
C ASN A 11 16.88 -21.48 -15.09
N CYS A 12 16.37 -20.26 -14.93
CA CYS A 12 15.84 -19.50 -16.06
C CYS A 12 16.87 -19.27 -17.19
N PRO A 13 18.15 -18.94 -16.90
CA PRO A 13 19.17 -18.84 -17.93
C PRO A 13 19.32 -20.15 -18.76
N VAL A 14 19.33 -21.28 -18.09
CA VAL A 14 19.45 -22.59 -18.74
C VAL A 14 18.23 -22.89 -19.62
N PHE A 15 17.03 -22.51 -19.16
CA PHE A 15 15.82 -22.65 -19.95
C PHE A 15 15.89 -21.79 -21.22
N ILE A 16 16.27 -20.52 -21.09
CA ILE A 16 16.38 -19.58 -22.22
C ILE A 16 17.41 -20.08 -23.23
N GLU A 17 18.58 -20.53 -22.77
CA GLU A 17 19.61 -21.10 -23.63
C GLU A 17 19.07 -22.32 -24.40
N LYS A 18 18.45 -23.25 -23.72
CA LYS A 18 17.84 -24.43 -24.36
C LYS A 18 16.78 -24.06 -25.35
N TRP A 19 15.87 -23.16 -25.00
CA TRP A 19 14.82 -22.68 -25.89
C TRP A 19 15.39 -22.01 -27.14
N ASN A 20 16.31 -21.09 -26.98
CA ASN A 20 16.92 -20.35 -28.09
C ASN A 20 17.71 -21.24 -29.03
N ASN A 21 18.08 -22.42 -28.59
CA ASN A 21 18.77 -23.42 -29.41
C ASN A 21 17.86 -24.46 -30.06
N VAL A 22 16.54 -24.41 -29.81
CA VAL A 22 15.59 -25.32 -30.46
C VAL A 22 15.52 -24.99 -31.95
N ARG A 23 15.83 -25.98 -32.76
CA ARG A 23 15.72 -25.88 -34.23
C ARG A 23 14.71 -26.84 -34.80
N TYR A 24 14.31 -27.85 -34.05
CA TYR A 24 13.37 -28.88 -34.44
C TYR A 24 12.48 -29.26 -33.30
N ILE A 25 11.25 -29.57 -33.61
CA ILE A 25 10.27 -30.18 -32.65
C ILE A 25 9.81 -31.52 -33.21
N MET A 26 9.36 -32.38 -32.31
CA MET A 26 8.74 -33.65 -32.74
C MET A 26 7.24 -33.43 -32.92
N ASN A 27 6.71 -33.84 -34.05
CA ASN A 27 5.28 -33.90 -34.25
C ASN A 27 4.73 -35.07 -33.39
N GLY A 28 3.92 -34.76 -32.38
CA GLY A 28 3.39 -35.76 -31.45
C GLY A 28 2.46 -36.80 -32.10
N LYS A 29 1.95 -36.56 -33.31
CA LYS A 29 1.09 -37.48 -34.06
C LYS A 29 1.85 -38.39 -35.01
N THR A 30 2.82 -37.83 -35.73
CA THR A 30 3.57 -38.57 -36.78
C THR A 30 4.95 -39.05 -36.34
N GLY A 31 5.47 -38.54 -35.23
CA GLY A 31 6.83 -38.81 -34.77
C GLY A 31 7.94 -38.16 -35.63
N GLU A 32 7.58 -37.33 -36.60
CA GLU A 32 8.54 -36.68 -37.50
C GLU A 32 9.18 -35.46 -36.86
N ARG A 33 10.45 -35.20 -37.23
CA ARG A 33 11.15 -33.96 -36.84
C ARG A 33 10.74 -32.83 -37.79
N VAL A 34 10.15 -31.79 -37.24
CA VAL A 34 9.78 -30.59 -38.00
C VAL A 34 10.74 -29.46 -37.63
N LYS A 35 11.33 -28.85 -38.65
CA LYS A 35 12.17 -27.64 -38.45
C LYS A 35 11.30 -26.47 -38.03
N VAL A 36 11.72 -25.75 -37.01
CA VAL A 36 10.99 -24.60 -36.47
C VAL A 36 11.90 -23.39 -36.32
N SER A 37 11.30 -22.22 -36.46
CA SER A 37 11.91 -20.96 -36.07
C SER A 37 11.06 -20.38 -34.94
N LEU A 38 11.57 -20.46 -33.70
CA LEU A 38 10.88 -20.00 -32.52
C LEU A 38 11.32 -18.57 -32.17
N PRO A 39 10.44 -17.79 -31.57
CA PRO A 39 10.83 -16.51 -30.98
C PRO A 39 11.99 -16.69 -29.98
N GLN A 40 12.92 -15.76 -30.01
CA GLN A 40 14.06 -15.78 -29.08
C GLN A 40 13.68 -15.12 -27.78
N PHE A 41 14.08 -15.72 -26.65
CA PHE A 41 13.96 -15.10 -25.33
C PHE A 41 15.25 -14.38 -24.98
N LYS A 42 15.12 -13.25 -24.34
CA LYS A 42 16.22 -12.44 -23.80
C LYS A 42 15.86 -11.97 -22.40
N PHE A 43 16.81 -12.00 -21.48
CA PHE A 43 16.68 -11.23 -20.25
C PHE A 43 16.77 -9.75 -20.60
N ALA A 44 15.88 -8.96 -20.04
CA ALA A 44 15.83 -7.53 -20.24
C ALA A 44 15.43 -6.85 -18.92
N THR A 45 15.91 -5.65 -18.72
CA THR A 45 15.39 -4.74 -17.68
C THR A 45 14.09 -4.10 -18.18
N ALA A 46 13.38 -3.42 -17.29
CA ALA A 46 12.22 -2.62 -17.68
C ALA A 46 12.63 -1.52 -18.70
N ASP A 47 13.79 -0.91 -18.51
CA ASP A 47 14.31 0.13 -19.41
C ASP A 47 14.55 -0.42 -20.82
N ASP A 48 15.22 -1.57 -20.95
CA ASP A 48 15.43 -2.25 -22.24
C ASP A 48 14.08 -2.53 -22.96
N PHE A 49 13.06 -2.88 -22.20
CA PHE A 49 11.73 -3.14 -22.74
C PHE A 49 11.07 -1.86 -23.26
N PHE A 50 11.11 -0.79 -22.46
CA PHE A 50 10.52 0.49 -22.87
C PHE A 50 11.28 1.15 -24.02
N GLU A 51 12.61 1.07 -24.07
CA GLU A 51 13.39 1.51 -25.23
C GLU A 51 12.98 0.77 -26.50
N THR A 52 12.73 -0.54 -26.41
CA THR A 52 12.26 -1.32 -27.56
C THR A 52 10.85 -0.89 -28.00
N LEU A 53 9.99 -0.53 -27.04
CA LEU A 53 8.65 -0.02 -27.34
C LEU A 53 8.70 1.33 -28.06
N ASP A 54 9.53 2.26 -27.61
CA ASP A 54 9.65 3.60 -28.21
C ASP A 54 10.01 3.54 -29.69
N HIS A 55 10.75 2.53 -30.10
CA HIS A 55 11.10 2.33 -31.51
C HIS A 55 10.04 1.60 -32.33
N SER A 56 9.08 0.93 -31.69
CA SER A 56 8.12 0.07 -32.38
C SER A 56 6.69 0.60 -32.39
N THR A 57 6.38 1.68 -31.67
CA THR A 57 5.02 2.07 -31.40
C THR A 57 4.57 3.30 -32.15
N SER A 58 3.86 3.09 -33.24
CA SER A 58 3.17 4.19 -33.95
C SER A 58 1.78 4.54 -33.41
N ALA A 59 1.17 3.77 -32.54
CA ALA A 59 -0.18 4.04 -32.01
C ALA A 59 -0.57 3.22 -30.77
N LEU A 60 0.07 3.44 -29.62
CA LEU A 60 -0.52 2.95 -28.39
C LEU A 60 -1.68 3.85 -27.97
N PRO A 61 -2.82 3.29 -27.51
CA PRO A 61 -3.93 4.09 -27.03
C PRO A 61 -3.52 4.83 -25.76
N ILE A 62 -3.74 6.13 -25.75
CA ILE A 62 -3.57 6.97 -24.56
C ILE A 62 -4.77 6.75 -23.65
N THR A 63 -4.52 6.34 -22.42
CA THR A 63 -5.56 6.22 -21.39
C THR A 63 -5.37 7.28 -20.32
N HIS A 64 -6.45 7.93 -19.92
CA HIS A 64 -6.46 8.93 -18.86
C HIS A 64 -7.12 8.37 -17.60
N GLY A 65 -6.64 8.80 -16.43
CA GLY A 65 -7.15 8.40 -15.13
C GLY A 65 -6.62 7.07 -14.64
N GLU A 66 -7.03 6.71 -13.43
CA GLU A 66 -6.71 5.43 -12.83
C GLU A 66 -7.43 4.29 -13.52
N ARG A 67 -6.71 3.21 -13.78
CA ARG A 67 -7.35 1.96 -14.17
C ARG A 67 -7.79 1.21 -12.92
N PRO A 68 -8.96 0.53 -12.98
CA PRO A 68 -9.36 -0.35 -11.90
C PRO A 68 -8.25 -1.36 -11.62
N ASN A 69 -7.88 -1.49 -10.35
CA ASN A 69 -6.95 -2.51 -9.93
C ASN A 69 -7.53 -3.89 -10.25
N VAL A 70 -6.74 -4.76 -10.86
CA VAL A 70 -7.13 -6.16 -11.13
C VAL A 70 -7.44 -6.94 -9.85
N TRP A 71 -6.98 -6.45 -8.71
CA TRP A 71 -7.21 -7.02 -7.39
C TRP A 71 -8.47 -6.48 -6.68
N LEU A 72 -9.37 -5.81 -7.41
CA LEU A 72 -10.63 -5.28 -6.84
C LEU A 72 -11.47 -6.33 -6.10
N TYR A 73 -11.38 -7.58 -6.50
CA TYR A 73 -12.04 -8.68 -5.78
C TYR A 73 -11.46 -8.93 -4.38
N ILE A 74 -10.23 -8.49 -4.11
CA ILE A 74 -9.61 -8.56 -2.79
C ILE A 74 -10.17 -7.47 -1.86
N HIS A 75 -10.64 -6.37 -2.44
CA HIS A 75 -11.18 -5.21 -1.74
C HIS A 75 -12.70 -5.12 -1.84
N GLY A 76 -13.38 -6.25 -1.87
CA GLY A 76 -14.83 -6.32 -1.99
C GLY A 76 -15.59 -5.74 -0.79
N PRO A 77 -16.93 -5.77 -0.81
CA PRO A 77 -17.77 -5.19 0.25
C PRO A 77 -17.48 -5.72 1.65
N SER A 78 -16.93 -6.93 1.77
CA SER A 78 -16.54 -7.52 3.06
C SER A 78 -15.42 -6.75 3.77
N HIS A 79 -14.66 -5.93 3.04
CA HIS A 79 -13.50 -5.18 3.56
C HIS A 79 -13.80 -3.70 3.80
N GLU A 80 -15.00 -3.24 3.52
CA GLU A 80 -15.38 -1.83 3.63
C GLU A 80 -14.94 -1.18 4.95
N LYS A 81 -15.23 -1.83 6.07
CA LYS A 81 -14.91 -1.30 7.40
C LYS A 81 -13.41 -1.20 7.63
N ALA A 82 -12.67 -2.20 7.20
CA ALA A 82 -11.22 -2.21 7.33
C ALA A 82 -10.57 -1.13 6.45
N LEU A 83 -11.02 -1.03 5.19
CA LEU A 83 -10.54 0.01 4.27
C LEU A 83 -10.88 1.42 4.76
N THR A 84 -12.09 1.63 5.27
CA THR A 84 -12.49 2.92 5.83
C THR A 84 -11.60 3.30 6.99
N ALA A 85 -11.41 2.39 7.95
CA ALA A 85 -10.52 2.63 9.09
C ALA A 85 -9.06 2.86 8.67
N SER A 86 -8.59 2.14 7.65
CA SER A 86 -7.26 2.33 7.09
C SER A 86 -7.09 3.73 6.50
N ARG A 87 -8.02 4.16 5.63
CA ARG A 87 -7.99 5.48 4.98
C ARG A 87 -8.15 6.63 5.98
N GLU A 88 -9.03 6.48 6.95
CA GLU A 88 -9.13 7.45 8.04
C GLU A 88 -7.83 7.51 8.85
N GLY A 89 -7.18 6.37 9.08
CA GLY A 89 -5.87 6.30 9.72
C GLY A 89 -4.79 7.07 8.98
N ASP A 90 -4.82 7.09 7.63
CA ASP A 90 -3.90 7.88 6.79
C ASP A 90 -3.99 9.39 7.05
N VAL A 91 -5.13 9.85 7.53
CA VAL A 91 -5.35 11.26 7.89
C VAL A 91 -5.08 11.50 9.38
N TRP A 92 -5.60 10.64 10.26
CA TRP A 92 -5.55 10.87 11.70
C TRP A 92 -4.18 10.61 12.32
N LEU A 93 -3.38 9.68 11.82
CA LEU A 93 -2.04 9.42 12.34
C LEU A 93 -1.07 10.59 12.11
N PRO A 94 -0.94 11.12 10.87
CA PRO A 94 -0.14 12.33 10.66
C PRO A 94 -0.68 13.55 11.42
N ALA A 95 -2.00 13.65 11.60
CA ALA A 95 -2.57 14.71 12.42
C ALA A 95 -2.18 14.57 13.89
N ALA A 96 -2.17 13.34 14.41
CA ALA A 96 -1.74 13.06 15.79
C ALA A 96 -0.27 13.42 16.00
N GLU A 97 0.61 13.11 15.05
CA GLU A 97 2.02 13.50 15.12
C GLU A 97 2.19 15.03 15.10
N LYS A 98 1.54 15.71 14.16
CA LYS A 98 1.61 17.17 14.01
C LYS A 98 1.16 17.88 15.27
N ILE A 99 -0.02 17.52 15.81
CA ILE A 99 -0.56 18.17 17.01
C ILE A 99 0.26 17.85 18.26
N SER A 100 0.83 16.64 18.33
CA SER A 100 1.74 16.25 19.42
C SER A 100 3.05 17.04 19.38
N SER A 101 3.61 17.21 18.20
CA SER A 101 4.81 18.03 18.00
C SER A 101 4.56 19.49 18.39
N PHE A 102 3.41 20.04 17.96
CA PHE A 102 3.02 21.38 18.33
C PHE A 102 2.81 21.52 19.85
N SER A 103 2.19 20.54 20.49
CA SER A 103 2.04 20.51 21.95
C SER A 103 3.39 20.44 22.67
N ALA A 104 4.35 19.66 22.15
CA ALA A 104 5.70 19.60 22.71
C ALA A 104 6.42 20.95 22.61
N MET A 105 6.27 21.65 21.47
CA MET A 105 6.79 23.01 21.32
C MET A 105 6.22 23.98 22.33
N VAL A 106 4.89 23.96 22.56
CA VAL A 106 4.24 24.81 23.56
C VAL A 106 4.70 24.48 24.98
N ARG A 107 4.93 23.19 25.28
CA ARG A 107 5.48 22.73 26.56
C ARG A 107 6.98 23.02 26.71
N GLN A 108 7.67 23.28 25.61
CA GLN A 108 9.15 23.30 25.55
C GLN A 108 9.79 21.99 26.02
N SER A 109 9.09 20.86 25.85
CA SER A 109 9.53 19.54 26.27
C SER A 109 8.86 18.45 25.43
N PHE A 110 9.61 17.40 25.09
CA PHE A 110 9.11 16.17 24.46
C PHE A 110 8.78 15.07 25.48
N GLU A 111 8.93 15.32 26.77
CA GLU A 111 8.66 14.32 27.81
C GLU A 111 7.24 13.72 27.73
N MET A 112 6.25 14.54 27.35
CA MET A 112 4.86 14.13 27.19
C MET A 112 4.48 13.82 25.73
N TYR A 113 5.46 13.67 24.87
CA TYR A 113 5.21 13.27 23.49
C TYR A 113 4.81 11.79 23.46
N PRO A 114 3.70 11.41 22.78
CA PRO A 114 3.14 10.07 22.87
C PRO A 114 3.85 9.07 21.95
N THR A 115 5.17 8.90 22.13
CA THR A 115 6.01 8.07 21.26
C THR A 115 5.49 6.64 21.18
N ASP A 116 5.23 6.01 22.32
CA ASP A 116 4.80 4.60 22.39
C ASP A 116 3.43 4.40 21.74
N ASP A 117 2.46 5.28 22.10
CA ASP A 117 1.12 5.25 21.49
C ASP A 117 1.16 5.42 19.96
N LEU A 118 2.02 6.32 19.46
CA LEU A 118 2.21 6.53 18.01
C LEU A 118 2.87 5.33 17.33
N ASN A 119 3.89 4.76 17.96
CA ASN A 119 4.58 3.58 17.41
C ASN A 119 3.61 2.38 17.33
N GLU A 120 2.85 2.10 18.38
CA GLU A 120 1.83 1.04 18.37
C GLU A 120 0.77 1.28 17.29
N ALA A 121 0.34 2.52 17.11
CA ALA A 121 -0.67 2.86 16.12
C ALA A 121 -0.13 2.73 14.70
N TRP A 122 1.10 3.18 14.43
CA TRP A 122 1.75 3.02 13.15
C TRP A 122 2.05 1.56 12.82
N GLU A 123 2.56 0.79 13.77
CA GLU A 123 2.78 -0.65 13.58
C GLU A 123 1.49 -1.37 13.19
N ALA A 124 0.38 -1.05 13.85
CA ALA A 124 -0.91 -1.61 13.49
C ALA A 124 -1.40 -1.14 12.12
N LYS A 125 -1.11 0.12 11.72
CA LYS A 125 -1.52 0.70 10.43
C LYS A 125 -0.73 0.18 9.25
N ILE A 126 0.57 -0.07 9.42
CA ILE A 126 1.48 -0.56 8.35
C ILE A 126 1.27 -2.06 8.08
N TYR A 127 0.22 -2.65 8.59
CA TYR A 127 -0.04 -4.06 8.33
C TYR A 127 -0.33 -4.27 6.83
N PRO A 128 0.32 -5.26 6.18
CA PRO A 128 0.15 -5.44 4.75
C PRO A 128 -1.29 -5.79 4.40
N ASP A 129 -1.83 -5.13 3.41
CA ASP A 129 -3.17 -5.37 2.88
C ASP A 129 -3.22 -6.52 1.86
N HIS A 130 -2.09 -7.16 1.61
CA HIS A 130 -1.98 -8.29 0.71
C HIS A 130 -2.54 -9.57 1.36
N GLY A 131 -3.39 -10.28 0.62
CA GLY A 131 -3.99 -11.53 1.10
C GLY A 131 -5.37 -11.38 1.73
N TRP A 132 -6.03 -10.26 1.51
CA TRP A 132 -7.42 -10.06 1.88
C TRP A 132 -8.33 -11.02 1.10
N GLY A 133 -9.28 -11.61 1.79
CA GLY A 133 -10.23 -12.51 1.15
C GLY A 133 -9.73 -13.96 1.01
N GLY A 134 -10.32 -14.70 0.06
CA GLY A 134 -10.04 -16.11 -0.15
C GLY A 134 -10.76 -17.03 0.84
N ASN A 135 -10.34 -18.29 0.91
CA ASN A 135 -10.95 -19.35 1.74
C ASN A 135 -10.78 -19.14 3.24
N GLY A 136 -10.45 -18.18 3.78
CA GLY A 136 -10.35 -17.79 5.19
C GLY A 136 -10.57 -16.29 5.36
N GLY A 137 -11.09 -15.66 4.30
CA GLY A 137 -11.21 -14.24 4.14
C GLY A 137 -11.80 -13.52 5.33
N ILE A 138 -12.89 -14.02 5.90
CA ILE A 138 -13.56 -13.42 7.07
C ILE A 138 -12.61 -13.32 8.28
N MET A 139 -11.79 -14.32 8.52
CA MET A 139 -10.83 -14.28 9.65
C MET A 139 -9.75 -13.24 9.41
N THR A 140 -9.20 -13.24 8.21
CA THR A 140 -8.18 -12.27 7.79
C THR A 140 -8.73 -10.84 7.81
N ASP A 141 -9.91 -10.63 7.24
CA ASP A 141 -10.60 -9.34 7.21
C ASP A 141 -10.87 -8.80 8.61
N ASN A 142 -11.31 -9.65 9.52
CA ASN A 142 -11.53 -9.27 10.91
C ASN A 142 -10.20 -8.94 11.64
N ALA A 143 -9.12 -9.61 11.28
CA ALA A 143 -7.79 -9.30 11.84
C ALA A 143 -7.30 -7.93 11.36
N PHE A 144 -7.39 -7.63 10.06
CA PHE A 144 -7.04 -6.33 9.49
C PHE A 144 -7.94 -5.22 10.05
N ARG A 145 -9.25 -5.45 10.07
CA ARG A 145 -10.19 -4.48 10.62
C ARG A 145 -9.83 -4.08 12.04
N ARG A 146 -9.60 -5.05 12.92
CA ARG A 146 -9.23 -4.77 14.32
C ARG A 146 -7.94 -3.96 14.42
N LYS A 147 -6.93 -4.24 13.60
CA LYS A 147 -5.68 -3.49 13.58
C LYS A 147 -5.88 -2.05 13.13
N TYR A 148 -6.60 -1.83 12.04
CA TYR A 148 -6.84 -0.47 11.53
C TYR A 148 -7.78 0.34 12.42
N GLU A 149 -8.84 -0.28 12.98
CA GLU A 149 -9.70 0.37 13.98
C GLU A 149 -8.93 0.74 15.24
N PHE A 150 -8.00 -0.12 15.67
CA PHE A 150 -7.11 0.17 16.79
C PHE A 150 -6.21 1.37 16.50
N ALA A 151 -5.52 1.37 15.36
CA ALA A 151 -4.66 2.47 14.94
C ALA A 151 -5.42 3.80 14.88
N LEU A 152 -6.60 3.80 14.24
CA LEU A 152 -7.48 4.95 14.15
C LEU A 152 -7.95 5.45 15.52
N SER A 153 -8.36 4.53 16.38
CA SER A 153 -8.81 4.86 17.74
C SER A 153 -7.68 5.51 18.56
N LYS A 154 -6.48 4.94 18.51
CA LYS A 154 -5.30 5.52 19.17
C LYS A 154 -4.98 6.91 18.63
N ALA A 155 -4.96 7.10 17.30
CA ALA A 155 -4.70 8.40 16.70
C ALA A 155 -5.71 9.47 17.16
N ARG A 156 -6.99 9.13 17.16
CA ARG A 156 -8.06 10.04 17.65
C ARG A 156 -7.87 10.40 19.11
N GLN A 157 -7.59 9.42 19.98
CA GLN A 157 -7.33 9.66 21.39
C GLN A 157 -6.12 10.60 21.62
N ILE A 158 -5.06 10.44 20.84
CA ILE A 158 -3.90 11.32 20.88
C ILE A 158 -4.31 12.74 20.49
N VAL A 159 -5.02 12.89 19.36
CA VAL A 159 -5.48 14.20 18.89
C VAL A 159 -6.35 14.88 19.96
N ASP A 160 -7.33 14.18 20.51
CA ASP A 160 -8.23 14.73 21.53
C ASP A 160 -7.45 15.18 22.77
N ARG A 161 -6.52 14.37 23.26
CA ARG A 161 -5.68 14.71 24.41
C ARG A 161 -4.80 15.94 24.17
N GLN A 162 -4.15 15.99 23.01
CA GLN A 162 -3.25 17.09 22.67
C GLN A 162 -4.02 18.38 22.34
N ALA A 163 -5.16 18.27 21.65
CA ALA A 163 -6.04 19.40 21.40
C ALA A 163 -6.59 19.99 22.69
N GLY A 164 -6.99 19.12 23.63
CA GLY A 164 -7.44 19.56 24.96
C GLY A 164 -6.35 20.34 25.72
N PHE A 165 -5.11 19.86 25.69
CA PHE A 165 -3.97 20.58 26.27
C PHE A 165 -3.75 21.95 25.60
N LEU A 166 -3.69 21.99 24.28
CA LEU A 166 -3.48 23.24 23.53
C LEU A 166 -4.62 24.23 23.80
N ALA A 167 -5.86 23.75 23.81
CA ALA A 167 -7.02 24.57 24.12
C ALA A 167 -6.94 25.21 25.54
N SER A 168 -6.49 24.42 26.52
CA SER A 168 -6.32 24.92 27.91
C SER A 168 -5.16 25.93 28.04
N SER A 169 -4.21 25.90 27.11
CA SER A 169 -3.06 26.81 27.10
C SER A 169 -3.37 28.17 26.47
N ILE A 170 -4.50 28.30 25.78
CA ILE A 170 -4.91 29.55 25.11
C ILE A 170 -5.65 30.44 26.10
N LYS A 171 -5.12 31.65 26.30
CA LYS A 171 -5.83 32.68 27.11
C LYS A 171 -6.99 33.22 26.29
N THR A 172 -8.21 32.93 26.69
CA THR A 172 -9.41 33.55 26.10
C THR A 172 -9.76 34.83 26.83
N SER A 173 -10.10 35.91 26.10
CA SER A 173 -10.57 37.14 26.70
C SER A 173 -11.86 36.85 27.44
N GLY A 174 -12.03 37.41 28.67
CA GLY A 174 -13.18 37.18 29.55
C GLY A 174 -14.54 37.76 29.06
N GLN A 175 -14.73 37.79 27.73
CA GLN A 175 -16.02 38.16 27.11
C GLN A 175 -17.08 37.10 27.43
N LYS A 176 -18.33 37.55 27.58
CA LYS A 176 -19.48 36.65 27.80
C LYS A 176 -19.67 35.75 26.56
N GLY A 177 -19.56 34.45 26.74
CA GLY A 177 -19.76 33.45 25.68
C GLY A 177 -18.91 32.22 25.93
N ARG A 178 -19.09 31.22 25.05
CA ARG A 178 -18.21 30.02 24.99
C ARG A 178 -17.16 30.24 23.91
N SER A 179 -15.91 30.08 24.26
CA SER A 179 -14.80 30.11 23.28
C SER A 179 -14.78 28.82 22.51
N ILE A 180 -14.63 28.92 21.18
CA ILE A 180 -14.41 27.78 20.27
C ILE A 180 -12.98 27.92 19.75
N ILE A 181 -12.20 26.83 19.88
CA ILE A 181 -10.86 26.78 19.36
C ILE A 181 -10.85 25.78 18.21
N LEU A 182 -10.36 26.22 17.08
CA LEU A 182 -10.23 25.41 15.87
C LEU A 182 -8.76 25.09 15.60
N PHE A 183 -8.46 23.83 15.36
CA PHE A 183 -7.15 23.38 14.92
C PHE A 183 -7.23 22.99 13.45
N ASN A 184 -6.40 23.60 12.61
CA ASN A 184 -6.21 23.18 11.23
C ASN A 184 -4.89 22.43 11.15
N ASN A 185 -4.94 21.17 10.74
CA ASN A 185 -3.79 20.26 10.60
C ASN A 185 -3.34 20.03 9.17
N LEU A 186 -3.88 20.80 8.22
CA LEU A 186 -3.54 20.73 6.80
C LEU A 186 -2.24 21.45 6.50
#